data_2b4879328cf8311e34d86e00c827f697
#
_entry.id   2b4879328cf8311e34d86e00c827f697
#
_cell.length_a   1.000
_cell.length_b   1.000
_cell.length_c   1.000
_cell.angle_alpha   90.00
_cell.angle_beta   90.00
_cell.angle_gamma   90.00
#
_symmetry.space_group_name_H-M   'P 1'
#
loop_
_entity.id
_entity.type
_entity.pdbx_description
1 polymer ?
#
loop_
_entity_poly.entity_id
_entity_poly.type
_entity_poly.pdbx_seq_one_letter_code
_entity_poly.pdbx_strand_id
1 'polypeptide(L)'
;MRNLVTGATGLVGMHVVLDLLINNEDVKATYTKNSNFDFIDNLFSFYNKKNLLKKIEWVEMDIEDVTKIYHEINNIDHVFHCAAIVSFSKKQRKKMQNINIKGTANIVNACLENKVKKLGFISSVAAIGRKGNNSYSEKNSWVKSSDNSYYAISKHKAENEIW
;
A
#
# COMPACT_ATOMS: atom_id res chain seq x y z
N MET A 1 3.33 -8.04 17.79
CA MET A 1 2.21 -8.31 16.87
C MET A 1 2.77 -8.69 15.51
N ARG A 2 2.05 -9.50 14.74
CA ARG A 2 2.51 -9.91 13.41
C ARG A 2 1.89 -8.99 12.35
N ASN A 3 2.73 -8.26 11.63
CA ASN A 3 2.32 -7.23 10.69
C ASN A 3 2.67 -7.64 9.25
N LEU A 4 1.79 -7.38 8.30
CA LEU A 4 2.07 -7.53 6.87
C LEU A 4 2.09 -6.14 6.22
N VAL A 5 3.15 -5.86 5.45
CA VAL A 5 3.28 -4.61 4.70
C VAL A 5 3.30 -4.91 3.21
N THR A 6 2.27 -4.49 2.47
CA THR A 6 2.29 -4.58 1.01
C THR A 6 3.01 -3.39 0.40
N GLY A 7 3.65 -3.60 -0.75
CA GLY A 7 4.45 -2.53 -1.37
C GLY A 7 5.65 -2.09 -0.52
N ALA A 8 6.20 -3.02 0.26
CA ALA A 8 7.28 -2.77 1.22
C ALA A 8 8.58 -2.27 0.59
N THR A 9 8.78 -2.49 -0.70
CA THR A 9 9.94 -1.99 -1.46
C THR A 9 9.77 -0.54 -1.97
N GLY A 10 8.55 0.03 -1.82
CA GLY A 10 8.27 1.42 -2.18
C GLY A 10 8.62 2.39 -1.05
N LEU A 11 8.65 3.70 -1.37
CA LEU A 11 9.08 4.76 -0.44
C LEU A 11 8.34 4.71 0.90
N VAL A 12 7.02 4.66 0.89
CA VAL A 12 6.23 4.64 2.14
C VAL A 12 6.34 3.29 2.83
N GLY A 13 6.19 2.19 2.08
CA GLY A 13 6.21 0.84 2.64
C GLY A 13 7.51 0.51 3.38
N MET A 14 8.68 0.89 2.81
CA MET A 14 9.95 0.63 3.48
C MET A 14 10.15 1.43 4.78
N HIS A 15 9.57 2.64 4.89
CA HIS A 15 9.58 3.41 6.14
C HIS A 15 8.65 2.77 7.19
N VAL A 16 7.49 2.26 6.79
CA VAL A 16 6.60 1.50 7.67
C VAL A 16 7.30 0.24 8.20
N VAL A 17 7.98 -0.51 7.32
CA VAL A 17 8.78 -1.69 7.73
C VAL A 17 9.85 -1.30 8.74
N LEU A 18 10.59 -0.23 8.48
CA LEU A 18 11.63 0.24 9.38
C LEU A 18 11.07 0.63 10.76
N ASP A 19 9.98 1.39 10.78
CA ASP A 19 9.34 1.83 12.03
C ASP A 19 8.84 0.64 12.87
N LEU A 20 8.15 -0.31 12.23
CA LEU A 20 7.69 -1.54 12.90
C LEU A 20 8.86 -2.32 13.52
N LEU A 21 9.98 -2.47 12.80
CA LEU A 21 11.15 -3.18 13.29
C LEU A 21 11.87 -2.44 14.43
N ILE A 22 11.89 -1.10 14.42
CA ILE A 22 12.44 -0.29 15.53
C ILE A 22 11.60 -0.51 16.79
N ASN A 23 10.29 -0.68 16.64
CA ASN A 23 9.37 -0.97 17.74
C ASN A 23 9.32 -2.47 18.13
N ASN A 24 10.25 -3.29 17.61
CA ASN A 24 10.35 -4.73 17.84
C ASN A 24 9.08 -5.53 17.47
N GLU A 25 8.38 -5.10 16.46
CA GLU A 25 7.25 -5.83 15.88
C GLU A 25 7.73 -6.87 14.85
N ASP A 26 6.98 -7.96 14.70
CA ASP A 26 7.22 -8.94 13.65
C ASP A 26 6.71 -8.41 12.31
N VAL A 27 7.52 -8.47 11.27
CA VAL A 27 7.20 -7.89 9.96
C VAL A 27 7.35 -8.91 8.84
N LYS A 28 6.24 -9.18 8.16
CA LYS A 28 6.18 -9.82 6.85
C LYS A 28 6.04 -8.71 5.80
N ALA A 29 7.03 -8.60 4.91
CA ALA A 29 7.11 -7.55 3.89
C ALA A 29 6.95 -8.15 2.50
N THR A 30 6.04 -7.60 1.69
CA THR A 30 5.81 -8.16 0.36
C THR A 30 6.54 -7.39 -0.73
N TYR A 31 6.97 -8.13 -1.74
CA TYR A 31 7.59 -7.62 -2.95
C TYR A 31 7.03 -8.33 -4.19
N THR A 32 7.28 -7.79 -5.37
CA THR A 32 6.97 -8.41 -6.67
C THR A 32 8.26 -8.69 -7.43
N LYS A 33 8.21 -9.50 -8.49
CA LYS A 33 9.38 -9.84 -9.35
C LYS A 33 10.17 -8.63 -9.84
N ASN A 34 9.51 -7.48 -9.99
CA ASN A 34 10.13 -6.25 -10.48
C ASN A 34 10.53 -5.28 -9.36
N SER A 35 10.51 -5.71 -8.11
CA SER A 35 10.87 -4.86 -6.98
C SER A 35 12.37 -4.59 -6.93
N ASN A 36 12.74 -3.34 -6.64
CA ASN A 36 14.12 -2.94 -6.42
C ASN A 36 14.39 -2.85 -4.91
N PHE A 37 15.41 -3.55 -4.44
CA PHE A 37 15.80 -3.61 -3.03
C PHE A 37 16.88 -2.59 -2.65
N ASP A 38 17.54 -1.93 -3.62
CA ASP A 38 18.62 -0.97 -3.34
C ASP A 38 18.19 0.17 -2.44
N PHE A 39 16.95 0.65 -2.61
CA PHE A 39 16.40 1.71 -1.76
C PHE A 39 16.25 1.29 -0.30
N ILE A 40 15.94 0.02 -0.05
CA ILE A 40 15.77 -0.51 1.30
C ILE A 40 17.12 -0.53 2.02
N ASP A 41 18.16 -1.07 1.38
CA ASP A 41 19.50 -1.11 1.96
C ASP A 41 20.02 0.29 2.27
N ASN A 42 19.82 1.23 1.35
CA ASN A 42 20.18 2.63 1.52
C ASN A 42 19.43 3.30 2.67
N LEU A 43 18.12 3.07 2.80
CA LEU A 43 17.32 3.62 3.88
C LEU A 43 17.79 3.11 5.25
N PHE A 44 17.93 1.78 5.37
CA PHE A 44 18.36 1.18 6.64
C PHE A 44 19.79 1.58 7.00
N SER A 45 20.65 1.82 6.02
CA SER A 45 21.99 2.37 6.22
C SER A 45 21.93 3.80 6.74
N PHE A 46 21.12 4.65 6.12
CA PHE A 46 20.94 6.05 6.52
C PHE A 46 20.52 6.19 7.98
N TYR A 47 19.61 5.33 8.44
CA TYR A 47 19.17 5.29 9.85
C TYR A 47 20.07 4.47 10.77
N ASN A 48 21.22 3.94 10.31
CA ASN A 48 22.11 3.05 11.09
C ASN A 48 21.37 1.81 11.64
N LYS A 49 20.47 1.22 10.86
CA LYS A 49 19.61 0.10 11.24
C LYS A 49 19.75 -1.14 10.34
N LYS A 50 20.86 -1.27 9.60
CA LYS A 50 21.10 -2.44 8.71
C LYS A 50 20.95 -3.79 9.40
N ASN A 51 21.28 -3.86 10.68
CA ASN A 51 21.12 -5.08 11.47
C ASN A 51 19.66 -5.57 11.56
N LEU A 52 18.67 -4.69 11.35
CA LEU A 52 17.26 -5.05 11.35
C LEU A 52 16.79 -5.71 10.06
N LEU A 53 17.50 -5.54 8.94
CA LEU A 53 17.12 -6.14 7.64
C LEU A 53 16.92 -7.66 7.73
N LYS A 54 17.74 -8.35 8.53
CA LYS A 54 17.65 -9.79 8.74
C LYS A 54 16.41 -10.27 9.50
N LYS A 55 15.66 -9.34 10.11
CA LYS A 55 14.42 -9.63 10.84
C LYS A 55 13.19 -9.58 9.93
N ILE A 56 13.34 -9.15 8.68
CA ILE A 56 12.23 -9.04 7.74
C ILE A 56 11.93 -10.40 7.13
N GLU A 57 10.70 -10.87 7.25
CA GLU A 57 10.19 -12.00 6.49
C GLU A 57 9.73 -11.50 5.10
N TRP A 58 10.57 -11.71 4.08
CA TRP A 58 10.26 -11.30 2.71
C TRP A 58 9.41 -12.33 1.98
N VAL A 59 8.31 -11.88 1.35
CA VAL A 59 7.40 -12.74 0.59
C VAL A 59 7.12 -12.13 -0.79
N GLU A 60 7.33 -12.93 -1.84
CA GLU A 60 6.88 -12.57 -3.18
C GLU A 60 5.35 -12.68 -3.25
N MET A 61 4.66 -11.55 -3.42
CA MET A 61 3.20 -11.50 -3.47
C MET A 61 2.73 -10.36 -4.39
N ASP A 62 2.01 -10.72 -5.44
CA ASP A 62 1.25 -9.76 -6.25
C ASP A 62 -0.15 -9.59 -5.66
N ILE A 63 -0.62 -8.35 -5.52
CA ILE A 63 -1.96 -8.06 -5.00
C ILE A 63 -3.09 -8.37 -6.01
N GLU A 64 -2.74 -8.79 -7.23
CA GLU A 64 -3.69 -9.39 -8.18
C GLU A 64 -3.86 -10.90 -7.97
N ASP A 65 -2.96 -11.58 -7.24
CA ASP A 65 -3.04 -13.02 -6.92
C ASP A 65 -3.82 -13.24 -5.62
N VAL A 66 -5.13 -13.45 -5.77
CA VAL A 66 -6.05 -13.65 -4.65
C VAL A 66 -5.64 -14.83 -3.77
N THR A 67 -5.27 -15.96 -4.36
CA THR A 67 -4.89 -17.18 -3.62
C THR A 67 -3.67 -16.92 -2.73
N LYS A 68 -2.66 -16.26 -3.30
CA LYS A 68 -1.43 -15.92 -2.57
C LYS A 68 -1.71 -14.94 -1.44
N ILE A 69 -2.56 -13.92 -1.67
CA ILE A 69 -2.95 -12.96 -0.64
C ILE A 69 -3.58 -13.65 0.56
N TYR A 70 -4.58 -14.52 0.34
CA TYR A 70 -5.27 -15.23 1.42
C TYR A 70 -4.32 -16.10 2.24
N HIS A 71 -3.37 -16.77 1.56
CA HIS A 71 -2.35 -17.56 2.24
C HIS A 71 -1.43 -16.71 3.12
N GLU A 72 -0.94 -15.58 2.59
CA GLU A 72 0.05 -14.75 3.29
C GLU A 72 -0.55 -13.88 4.39
N ILE A 73 -1.85 -13.53 4.31
CA ILE A 73 -2.56 -12.78 5.35
C ILE A 73 -2.97 -13.68 6.53
N ASN A 74 -2.92 -15.00 6.38
CA ASN A 74 -3.25 -15.91 7.47
C ASN A 74 -2.34 -15.70 8.70
N ASN A 75 -2.94 -15.60 9.89
CA ASN A 75 -2.26 -15.32 11.16
C ASN A 75 -1.55 -13.95 11.21
N ILE A 76 -2.02 -12.96 10.45
CA ILE A 76 -1.58 -11.57 10.52
C ILE A 76 -2.52 -10.78 11.42
N ASP A 77 -1.95 -10.00 12.35
CA ASP A 77 -2.73 -9.12 13.23
C ASP A 77 -3.10 -7.81 12.52
N HIS A 78 -2.12 -7.19 11.85
CA HIS A 78 -2.30 -5.90 11.17
C HIS A 78 -1.75 -5.94 9.74
N VAL A 79 -2.46 -5.32 8.83
CA VAL A 79 -2.01 -5.12 7.44
C VAL A 79 -1.80 -3.64 7.17
N PHE A 80 -0.63 -3.29 6.62
CA PHE A 80 -0.30 -1.97 6.11
C PHE A 80 -0.28 -2.02 4.58
N HIS A 81 -1.35 -1.54 3.96
CA HIS A 81 -1.49 -1.60 2.52
C HIS A 81 -0.88 -0.36 1.86
N CYS A 82 0.39 -0.46 1.46
CA CYS A 82 1.17 0.60 0.80
C CYS A 82 1.33 0.37 -0.70
N ALA A 83 0.95 -0.80 -1.22
CA ALA A 83 1.07 -1.12 -2.63
C ALA A 83 0.13 -0.26 -3.48
N ALA A 84 0.70 0.49 -4.41
CA ALA A 84 -0.05 1.25 -5.40
C ALA A 84 0.86 1.62 -6.59
N ILE A 85 0.25 1.90 -7.73
CA ILE A 85 0.93 2.51 -8.87
C ILE A 85 0.58 3.99 -8.94
N VAL A 86 1.61 4.84 -9.02
CA VAL A 86 1.48 6.27 -9.28
C VAL A 86 1.86 6.52 -10.73
N SER A 87 0.90 6.97 -11.55
CA SER A 87 1.19 7.35 -12.94
C SER A 87 0.18 8.36 -13.46
N PHE A 88 0.68 9.30 -14.26
CA PHE A 88 -0.15 10.27 -14.99
C PHE A 88 -0.32 9.88 -16.47
N SER A 89 0.31 8.79 -16.91
CA SER A 89 0.19 8.29 -18.28
C SER A 89 -1.14 7.60 -18.52
N LYS A 90 -1.84 7.99 -19.60
CA LYS A 90 -3.07 7.34 -20.04
C LYS A 90 -2.88 5.84 -20.33
N LYS A 91 -1.68 5.43 -20.77
CA LYS A 91 -1.34 4.03 -21.06
C LYS A 91 -1.38 3.15 -19.81
N GLN A 92 -1.15 3.73 -18.62
CA GLN A 92 -1.16 3.00 -17.35
C GLN A 92 -2.54 2.91 -16.68
N ARG A 93 -3.59 3.46 -17.30
CA ARG A 93 -4.95 3.50 -16.72
C ARG A 93 -5.46 2.12 -16.32
N LYS A 94 -5.35 1.13 -17.20
CA LYS A 94 -5.82 -0.25 -16.94
C LYS A 94 -5.02 -0.88 -15.80
N LYS A 95 -3.72 -0.66 -15.78
CA LYS A 95 -2.85 -1.17 -14.72
C LYS A 95 -3.17 -0.53 -13.37
N MET A 96 -3.38 0.80 -13.31
CA MET A 96 -3.84 1.47 -12.09
C MET A 96 -5.21 0.97 -11.62
N GLN A 97 -6.14 0.68 -12.53
CA GLN A 97 -7.44 0.11 -12.18
C GLN A 97 -7.29 -1.28 -11.53
N ASN A 98 -6.45 -2.13 -12.08
CA ASN A 98 -6.23 -3.46 -11.54
C ASN A 98 -5.49 -3.39 -10.19
N ILE A 99 -4.36 -2.69 -10.12
CA ILE A 99 -3.54 -2.65 -8.91
C ILE A 99 -4.20 -1.81 -7.82
N ASN A 100 -4.55 -0.53 -8.12
CA ASN A 100 -4.99 0.38 -7.05
C ASN A 100 -6.42 0.10 -6.58
N ILE A 101 -7.31 -0.39 -7.45
CA ILE A 101 -8.71 -0.63 -7.08
C ILE A 101 -8.91 -2.11 -6.75
N LYS A 102 -8.76 -3.00 -7.75
CA LYS A 102 -9.02 -4.42 -7.54
C LYS A 102 -8.04 -5.06 -6.56
N GLY A 103 -6.74 -4.68 -6.64
CA GLY A 103 -5.75 -5.16 -5.68
C GLY A 103 -6.08 -4.72 -4.25
N THR A 104 -6.57 -3.48 -4.05
CA THR A 104 -7.05 -3.03 -2.74
C THR A 104 -8.27 -3.84 -2.30
N ALA A 105 -9.26 -4.06 -3.17
CA ALA A 105 -10.42 -4.90 -2.86
C ALA A 105 -10.02 -6.32 -2.45
N ASN A 106 -9.03 -6.92 -3.13
CA ASN A 106 -8.51 -8.25 -2.79
C ASN A 106 -7.91 -8.27 -1.37
N ILE A 107 -7.11 -7.24 -1.02
CA ILE A 107 -6.52 -7.11 0.33
C ILE A 107 -7.62 -6.94 1.39
N VAL A 108 -8.62 -6.08 1.15
CA VAL A 108 -9.75 -5.86 2.07
C VAL A 108 -10.50 -7.17 2.32
N ASN A 109 -10.89 -7.87 1.26
CA ASN A 109 -11.62 -9.14 1.36
C ASN A 109 -10.81 -10.19 2.14
N ALA A 110 -9.52 -10.31 1.87
CA ALA A 110 -8.66 -11.24 2.59
C ALA A 110 -8.48 -10.84 4.07
N CYS A 111 -8.41 -9.54 4.38
CA CYS A 111 -8.37 -9.05 5.76
C CYS A 111 -9.67 -9.40 6.53
N LEU A 112 -10.83 -9.23 5.90
CA LEU A 112 -12.12 -9.57 6.50
C LEU A 112 -12.23 -11.07 6.78
N GLU A 113 -11.92 -11.92 5.79
CA GLU A 113 -11.96 -13.37 5.90
C GLU A 113 -11.03 -13.90 6.99
N ASN A 114 -9.79 -13.40 7.03
CA ASN A 114 -8.78 -13.79 8.02
C ASN A 114 -8.90 -13.06 9.37
N LYS A 115 -9.95 -12.24 9.55
CA LYS A 115 -10.22 -11.50 10.80
C LYS A 115 -9.04 -10.65 11.26
N VAL A 116 -8.37 -9.98 10.31
CA VAL A 116 -7.29 -9.03 10.59
C VAL A 116 -7.83 -7.92 11.49
N LYS A 117 -7.10 -7.60 12.55
CA LYS A 117 -7.56 -6.63 13.58
C LYS A 117 -7.58 -5.19 13.08
N LYS A 118 -6.61 -4.82 12.24
CA LYS A 118 -6.51 -3.47 11.67
C LYS A 118 -5.93 -3.51 10.26
N LEU A 119 -6.53 -2.72 9.37
CA LEU A 119 -6.02 -2.43 8.04
C LEU A 119 -5.67 -0.94 7.96
N GLY A 120 -4.39 -0.63 7.82
CA GLY A 120 -3.89 0.71 7.48
C GLY A 120 -3.75 0.84 5.97
N PHE A 121 -4.37 1.84 5.38
CA PHE A 121 -4.32 2.09 3.94
C PHE A 121 -3.63 3.42 3.63
N ILE A 122 -2.67 3.41 2.73
CA ILE A 122 -2.02 4.63 2.26
C ILE A 122 -2.83 5.21 1.10
N SER A 123 -3.61 6.22 1.40
CA SER A 123 -4.35 6.97 0.39
C SER A 123 -3.50 8.08 -0.25
N SER A 124 -4.11 9.12 -0.70
CA SER A 124 -3.47 10.28 -1.34
C SER A 124 -4.37 11.50 -1.25
N VAL A 125 -3.79 12.69 -1.10
CA VAL A 125 -4.52 13.94 -1.26
C VAL A 125 -5.26 14.02 -2.61
N ALA A 126 -4.78 13.31 -3.62
CA ALA A 126 -5.45 13.22 -4.91
C ALA A 126 -6.83 12.55 -4.84
N ALA A 127 -7.10 11.72 -3.83
CA ALA A 127 -8.39 11.05 -3.63
C ALA A 127 -9.52 12.01 -3.22
N ILE A 128 -9.18 13.21 -2.75
CA ILE A 128 -10.16 14.27 -2.44
C ILE A 128 -10.72 14.90 -3.72
N GLY A 129 -10.03 14.79 -4.85
CA GLY A 129 -10.39 15.41 -6.11
C GLY A 129 -9.95 16.88 -6.21
N ARG A 130 -10.29 17.53 -7.31
CA ARG A 130 -9.98 18.95 -7.55
C ARG A 130 -11.24 19.78 -7.65
N LYS A 131 -11.32 20.85 -6.87
CA LYS A 131 -12.40 21.85 -6.92
C LYS A 131 -11.82 23.26 -6.83
N GLY A 132 -11.51 23.85 -7.99
CA GLY A 132 -11.00 25.22 -8.06
C GLY A 132 -9.60 25.39 -7.42
N ASN A 133 -9.29 26.61 -6.97
CA ASN A 133 -8.00 27.00 -6.38
C ASN A 133 -8.05 27.06 -4.84
N ASN A 134 -8.95 26.34 -4.19
CA ASN A 134 -9.12 26.39 -2.74
C ASN A 134 -8.15 25.42 -2.02
N SER A 135 -7.91 25.66 -0.74
CA SER A 135 -7.24 24.71 0.13
C SER A 135 -8.07 23.43 0.27
N TYR A 136 -7.38 22.30 0.37
CA TYR A 136 -7.99 20.97 0.50
C TYR A 136 -7.80 20.43 1.91
N SER A 137 -8.82 19.76 2.41
CA SER A 137 -8.79 19.05 3.69
C SER A 137 -9.60 17.76 3.60
N GLU A 138 -9.52 16.91 4.61
CA GLU A 138 -10.27 15.66 4.71
C GLU A 138 -11.79 15.87 4.79
N LYS A 139 -12.24 17.11 5.06
CA LYS A 139 -13.67 17.48 5.07
C LYS A 139 -14.25 17.69 3.66
N ASN A 140 -13.39 17.74 2.65
CA ASN A 140 -13.84 17.93 1.28
C ASN A 140 -14.37 16.61 0.70
N SER A 141 -15.56 16.67 0.12
CA SER A 141 -16.13 15.55 -0.62
C SER A 141 -15.48 15.43 -2.02
N TRP A 142 -15.38 14.21 -2.53
CA TRP A 142 -14.96 13.98 -3.89
C TRP A 142 -15.86 14.69 -4.90
N VAL A 143 -15.26 15.41 -5.83
CA VAL A 143 -15.95 16.04 -6.96
C VAL A 143 -15.49 15.40 -8.26
N LYS A 144 -16.43 14.81 -9.00
CA LYS A 144 -16.15 14.29 -10.34
C LYS A 144 -15.88 15.45 -11.28
N SER A 145 -14.67 15.52 -11.84
CA SER A 145 -14.23 16.55 -12.78
C SER A 145 -13.39 15.94 -13.89
N SER A 146 -13.39 16.57 -15.07
CA SER A 146 -12.46 16.25 -16.17
C SER A 146 -10.99 16.46 -15.78
N ASP A 147 -10.74 17.30 -14.77
CA ASP A 147 -9.39 17.65 -14.30
C ASP A 147 -8.80 16.57 -13.37
N ASN A 148 -9.63 15.62 -12.92
CA ASN A 148 -9.15 14.53 -12.09
C ASN A 148 -8.31 13.56 -12.93
N SER A 149 -7.06 13.37 -12.52
CA SER A 149 -6.17 12.39 -13.14
C SER A 149 -6.70 10.95 -12.94
N TYR A 150 -6.29 10.03 -13.80
CA TYR A 150 -6.61 8.60 -13.61
C TYR A 150 -6.08 8.05 -12.28
N TYR A 151 -4.94 8.58 -11.81
CA TYR A 151 -4.41 8.25 -10.48
C TYR A 151 -5.38 8.71 -9.39
N ALA A 152 -5.84 9.96 -9.42
CA ALA A 152 -6.81 10.50 -8.47
C ALA A 152 -8.09 9.63 -8.42
N ILE A 153 -8.65 9.32 -9.59
CA ILE A 153 -9.84 8.46 -9.70
C ILE A 153 -9.57 7.07 -9.12
N SER A 154 -8.38 6.50 -9.36
CA SER A 154 -8.03 5.16 -8.85
C SER A 154 -7.89 5.15 -7.33
N LYS A 155 -7.30 6.19 -6.72
CA LYS A 155 -7.14 6.30 -5.27
C LYS A 155 -8.47 6.55 -4.56
N HIS A 156 -9.32 7.44 -5.11
CA HIS A 156 -10.68 7.63 -4.60
C HIS A 156 -11.50 6.32 -4.63
N LYS A 157 -11.45 5.59 -5.75
CA LYS A 157 -12.15 4.30 -5.83
C LYS A 157 -11.57 3.24 -4.89
N ALA A 158 -10.24 3.25 -4.68
CA ALA A 158 -9.62 2.37 -3.70
C ALA A 158 -10.06 2.70 -2.26
N GLU A 159 -10.25 3.97 -1.91
CA GLU A 159 -10.85 4.34 -0.61
C GLU A 159 -12.26 3.77 -0.43
N ASN A 160 -13.07 3.75 -1.49
CA ASN A 160 -14.41 3.16 -1.42
C ASN A 160 -14.40 1.63 -1.17
N GLU A 161 -13.30 0.94 -1.51
CA GLU A 161 -13.14 -0.49 -1.15
C GLU A 161 -12.76 -0.67 0.34
N ILE A 162 -12.22 0.37 0.98
CA ILE A 162 -11.81 0.33 2.40
C ILE A 162 -13.00 0.60 3.35
N TRP A 163 -13.93 1.50 2.95
CA TRP A 163 -15.09 1.92 3.76
C TRP A 163 -16.35 1.09 3.51
#